data_24253b9965891e13a677530a0a5c173d
#
_entry.id   24253b9965891e13a677530a0a5c173d
#
_cell.length_a   1.000
_cell.length_b   1.000
_cell.length_c   1.000
_cell.angle_alpha   90.00
_cell.angle_beta   90.00
_cell.angle_gamma   90.00
#
_symmetry.space_group_name_H-M   'P 1'
#
loop_
_entity.id
_entity.type
_entity.pdbx_description
1 polymer ?
#
loop_
_entity_poly.entity_id
_entity_poly.type
_entity_poly.pdbx_seq_one_letter_code
_entity_poly.pdbx_strand_id
1 'polypeptide(L)' 'MPSLSCEEYRDSQRLLALKIRLSEKDLDPEERREIERLIEELEKRLKL' A
#
# COMPACT_ATOMS: atom_id res chain seq x y z
N MET A 1 -18.44 10.32 14.09
CA MET A 1 -17.45 9.43 13.53
C MET A 1 -17.03 9.87 12.15
N PRO A 2 -15.76 10.03 11.92
CA PRO A 2 -15.31 10.34 10.57
C PRO A 2 -15.56 9.13 9.71
N SER A 3 -16.40 9.28 8.73
CA SER A 3 -16.63 8.21 7.80
C SER A 3 -15.59 8.28 6.71
N LEU A 4 -14.79 7.24 6.61
CA LEU A 4 -13.83 7.14 5.53
C LEU A 4 -14.60 6.95 4.22
N SER A 5 -14.15 7.64 3.19
CA SER A 5 -14.73 7.40 1.88
C SER A 5 -14.38 5.99 1.43
N CYS A 6 -15.17 5.44 0.51
CA CYS A 6 -14.89 4.10 0.01
C CYS A 6 -13.49 4.01 -0.59
N GLU A 7 -13.03 5.08 -1.21
CA GLU A 7 -11.70 5.12 -1.79
C GLU A 7 -10.61 5.07 -0.74
N GLU A 8 -10.78 5.82 0.33
CA GLU A 8 -9.80 5.82 1.42
C GLU A 8 -9.72 4.46 2.08
N TYR A 9 -10.86 3.84 2.32
CA TYR A 9 -10.90 2.51 2.90
C TYR A 9 -10.17 1.51 2.01
N ARG A 10 -10.46 1.58 0.71
CA ARG A 10 -9.84 0.69 -0.26
C ARG A 10 -8.33 0.88 -0.32
N ASP A 11 -7.89 2.13 -0.32
CA ASP A 11 -6.47 2.44 -0.35
C ASP A 11 -5.76 1.96 0.90
N SER A 12 -6.38 2.11 2.05
CA SER A 12 -5.82 1.62 3.30
C SER A 12 -5.64 0.11 3.28
N GLN A 13 -6.64 -0.61 2.82
CA GLN A 13 -6.56 -2.06 2.72
C GLN A 13 -5.48 -2.48 1.73
N ARG A 14 -5.39 -1.80 0.63
CA ARG A 14 -4.37 -2.08 -0.37
C ARG A 14 -2.98 -1.82 0.17
N LEU A 15 -2.82 -0.72 0.88
CA LEU A 15 -1.54 -0.38 1.48
C LEU A 15 -1.08 -1.46 2.45
N LEU A 16 -1.98 -1.93 3.28
CA LEU A 16 -1.67 -3.00 4.22
C LEU A 16 -1.25 -4.27 3.50
N ALA A 17 -2.00 -4.65 2.47
CA ALA A 17 -1.68 -5.84 1.69
C ALA A 17 -0.32 -5.73 1.03
N LEU A 18 0.00 -4.55 0.51
CA LEU A 18 1.30 -4.32 -0.12
C LEU A 18 2.44 -4.42 0.89
N LYS A 19 2.23 -3.88 2.07
CA LYS A 19 3.25 -3.96 3.12
C LYS A 19 3.50 -5.40 3.55
N ILE A 20 2.44 -6.19 3.66
CA ILE A 20 2.57 -7.60 3.99
C ILE A 20 3.34 -8.32 2.90
N ARG A 21 3.00 -8.05 1.66
CA ARG A 21 3.69 -8.67 0.54
C ARG A 21 5.17 -8.29 0.49
N LEU A 22 5.46 -7.05 0.81
CA LEU A 22 6.83 -6.57 0.82
C LEU A 22 7.69 -7.30 1.84
N SER A 23 7.07 -7.79 2.90
CA SER A 23 7.81 -8.52 3.95
C SER A 23 8.11 -9.97 3.57
N GLU A 24 7.60 -10.44 2.46
CA GLU A 24 7.88 -11.79 2.01
C GLU A 24 9.32 -11.91 1.51
N LYS A 25 9.94 -13.04 1.82
CA LYS A 25 11.34 -13.25 1.47
C LYS A 25 11.56 -13.65 0.02
N ASP A 26 10.55 -14.23 -0.59
CA ASP A 26 10.65 -14.74 -1.96
C ASP A 26 10.29 -13.72 -3.03
N LEU A 27 10.29 -12.46 -2.66
CA LEU A 27 9.90 -11.41 -3.56
C LEU A 27 11.03 -11.06 -4.52
N ASP A 28 10.71 -10.99 -5.81
CA ASP A 28 11.68 -10.57 -6.81
C ASP A 28 12.06 -9.11 -6.63
N PRO A 29 13.31 -8.74 -6.97
CA PRO A 29 13.74 -7.34 -6.86
C PRO A 29 12.84 -6.38 -7.64
N GLU A 30 12.36 -6.81 -8.79
CA GLU A 30 11.49 -5.98 -9.61
C GLU A 30 10.13 -5.79 -8.96
N GLU A 31 9.55 -6.87 -8.46
CA GLU A 31 8.28 -6.79 -7.74
C GLU A 31 8.41 -5.94 -6.50
N ARG A 32 9.52 -6.08 -5.79
CA ARG A 32 9.76 -5.29 -4.61
C ARG A 32 9.76 -3.81 -4.91
N ARG A 33 10.40 -3.41 -5.99
CA ARG A 33 10.43 -2.02 -6.42
C ARG A 33 9.04 -1.50 -6.74
N GLU A 34 8.27 -2.30 -7.46
CA GLU A 34 6.90 -1.91 -7.79
C GLU A 34 6.04 -1.74 -6.56
N ILE A 35 6.16 -2.67 -5.64
CA ILE A 35 5.39 -2.60 -4.40
C ILE A 35 5.77 -1.37 -3.58
N GLU A 36 7.07 -1.11 -3.46
CA GLU A 36 7.54 0.07 -2.75
C GLU A 36 6.99 1.35 -3.37
N ARG A 37 6.97 1.40 -4.69
CA ARG A 37 6.44 2.54 -5.42
C ARG A 37 4.96 2.72 -5.16
N LEU A 38 4.21 1.63 -5.20
CA LEU A 38 2.78 1.68 -4.94
C LEU A 38 2.48 2.12 -3.50
N ILE A 39 3.26 1.63 -2.56
CA ILE A 39 3.12 2.04 -1.17
C ILE A 39 3.36 3.54 -1.04
N GLU A 40 4.41 4.03 -1.65
CA GLU A 40 4.71 5.45 -1.60
C GLU A 40 3.59 6.30 -2.18
N GLU A 41 3.05 5.88 -3.31
CA GLU A 41 1.94 6.60 -3.92
C GLU A 41 0.70 6.61 -3.05
N LEU A 42 0.38 5.46 -2.46
CA LEU A 42 -0.77 5.37 -1.58
C LEU A 42 -0.60 6.21 -0.32
N GLU A 43 0.59 6.22 0.23
CA GLU A 43 0.87 7.05 1.40
C GLU A 43 0.71 8.53 1.09
N LYS A 44 1.12 8.94 -0.08
CA LYS A 44 0.94 10.31 -0.51
C LYS A 44 -0.52 10.67 -0.66
N ARG A 45 -1.30 9.76 -1.23
CA ARG A 45 -2.73 9.98 -1.41
C ARG A 45 -3.45 10.08 -0.07
N LEU A 46 -3.04 9.25 0.87
CA LEU A 46 -3.64 9.23 2.20
C LEU A 46 -3.02 10.26 3.13
N LYS A 47 -1.97 10.93 2.69
CA LYS A 47 -1.26 11.94 3.47
C LYS A 47 -0.73 11.41 4.80
N LEU A 48 -0.21 10.22 4.75
CA LEU A 48 0.38 9.60 5.94
C LEU A 48 1.85 10.00 6.11
#